data_0a76666edd6e79cb8f18e4580e6cb6d4
#
_entry.id   0a76666edd6e79cb8f18e4580e6cb6d4
#
_cell.length_a   1.000
_cell.length_b   1.000
_cell.length_c   1.000
_cell.angle_alpha   90.00
_cell.angle_beta   90.00
_cell.angle_gamma   90.00
#
_symmetry.space_group_name_H-M   'P 1'
#
loop_
_entity.id
_entity.type
_entity.pdbx_description
1 polymer ?
#
loop_
_entity_poly.entity_id
_entity_poly.type
_entity_poly.pdbx_seq_one_letter_code
_entity_poly.pdbx_strand_id
1 'polypeptide(L)'
;MQNLYLFITIIKKSDGKEFLDFFLNHKVAPIYSTICHGAATSETLSLLGLERSDKVLMQSIVTTVKMYELKAGLTREMKLDLPDRGIALAVPLTSIASKRIFEHIINEQNNDIPENFVIPERKIEMELIIAICLKGNSDKIMKVAREAGATGGTVVKAKGTASESDMFFGMAISDEKEILYIVSRKEKKSDIMKAIASYTNEHGTHPLTFSLPVTETAGFRLLE
;
A
#
# COMPACT_ATOMS: atom_id res chain seq x y z
N MET A 1 14.41 -20.64 5.94
CA MET A 1 12.94 -20.54 6.03
C MET A 1 12.45 -19.60 4.96
N GLN A 2 11.58 -20.05 4.04
CA GLN A 2 11.04 -19.17 3.00
C GLN A 2 10.06 -18.17 3.62
N ASN A 3 10.32 -16.87 3.40
CA ASN A 3 9.44 -15.82 3.91
C ASN A 3 8.37 -15.50 2.87
N LEU A 4 7.18 -15.21 3.34
CA LEU A 4 6.07 -14.70 2.54
C LEU A 4 5.93 -13.20 2.72
N TYR A 5 5.39 -12.57 1.70
CA TYR A 5 5.13 -11.13 1.67
C TYR A 5 3.72 -10.86 1.18
N LEU A 6 3.06 -9.88 1.77
CA LEU A 6 1.94 -9.21 1.15
C LEU A 6 2.50 -8.24 0.10
N PHE A 7 2.30 -8.57 -1.16
CA PHE A 7 2.72 -7.74 -2.28
C PHE A 7 1.56 -6.86 -2.71
N ILE A 8 1.75 -5.55 -2.59
CA ILE A 8 0.72 -4.53 -2.89
C ILE A 8 1.20 -3.73 -4.08
N THR A 9 0.37 -3.60 -5.11
CA THR A 9 0.64 -2.75 -6.27
C THR A 9 -0.51 -1.77 -6.45
N ILE A 10 -0.20 -0.48 -6.58
CA ILE A 10 -1.16 0.60 -6.77
C ILE A 10 -0.85 1.30 -8.09
N ILE A 11 -1.78 1.22 -9.03
CA ILE A 11 -1.61 1.66 -10.41
C ILE A 11 -2.84 2.45 -10.89
N LYS A 12 -2.77 3.05 -12.07
CA LYS A 12 -3.97 3.61 -12.72
C LYS A 12 -4.97 2.51 -13.02
N LYS A 13 -6.25 2.80 -12.88
CA LYS A 13 -7.33 1.86 -13.20
C LYS A 13 -7.31 1.45 -14.68
N SER A 14 -6.93 2.34 -15.59
CA SER A 14 -6.76 2.05 -17.02
C SER A 14 -5.78 0.92 -17.29
N ASP A 15 -4.73 0.82 -16.49
CA ASP A 15 -3.65 -0.14 -16.68
C ASP A 15 -3.94 -1.48 -15.97
N GLY A 16 -5.05 -1.56 -15.24
CA GLY A 16 -5.40 -2.70 -14.38
C GLY A 16 -5.38 -4.05 -15.09
N LYS A 17 -5.86 -4.12 -16.34
CA LYS A 17 -5.86 -5.36 -17.10
C LYS A 17 -4.45 -5.81 -17.47
N GLU A 18 -3.62 -4.89 -17.97
CA GLU A 18 -2.22 -5.16 -18.34
C GLU A 18 -1.43 -5.71 -17.14
N PHE A 19 -1.59 -5.09 -15.96
CA PHE A 19 -0.94 -5.56 -14.74
C PHE A 19 -1.50 -6.89 -14.23
N LEU A 20 -2.80 -7.13 -14.36
CA LEU A 20 -3.40 -8.42 -14.01
C LEU A 20 -2.81 -9.54 -14.89
N ASP A 21 -2.77 -9.33 -16.20
CA ASP A 21 -2.20 -10.29 -17.17
C ASP A 21 -0.71 -10.54 -16.85
N PHE A 22 0.05 -9.50 -16.51
CA PHE A 22 1.44 -9.63 -16.06
C PHE A 22 1.56 -10.55 -14.83
N PHE A 23 0.77 -10.33 -13.78
CA PHE A 23 0.82 -11.16 -12.57
C PHE A 23 0.42 -12.62 -12.85
N LEU A 24 -0.62 -12.84 -13.65
CA LEU A 24 -1.06 -14.20 -14.02
C LEU A 24 0.00 -14.94 -14.83
N ASN A 25 0.66 -14.27 -15.78
CA ASN A 25 1.77 -14.83 -16.56
C ASN A 25 2.96 -15.22 -15.67
N HIS A 26 3.15 -14.51 -14.55
CA HIS A 26 4.16 -14.83 -13.54
C HIS A 26 3.65 -15.82 -12.47
N LYS A 27 2.54 -16.51 -12.71
CA LYS A 27 1.96 -17.51 -11.79
C LYS A 27 1.62 -16.95 -10.40
N VAL A 28 1.22 -15.70 -10.33
CA VAL A 28 0.76 -15.08 -9.08
C VAL A 28 -0.76 -15.19 -8.99
N ALA A 29 -1.25 -16.00 -8.07
CA ALA A 29 -2.66 -16.15 -7.73
C ALA A 29 -2.80 -16.59 -6.25
N PRO A 30 -3.88 -16.20 -5.55
CA PRO A 30 -4.93 -15.27 -5.99
C PRO A 30 -4.48 -13.80 -5.95
N ILE A 31 -5.16 -12.96 -6.74
CA ILE A 31 -4.98 -11.51 -6.73
C ILE A 31 -6.30 -10.85 -6.30
N TYR A 32 -6.23 -10.02 -5.28
CA TYR A 32 -7.38 -9.23 -4.78
C TYR A 32 -7.22 -7.79 -5.23
N SER A 33 -8.28 -7.23 -5.85
CA SER A 33 -8.26 -5.88 -6.41
C SER A 33 -9.31 -4.99 -5.75
N THR A 34 -8.95 -3.76 -5.43
CA THR A 34 -9.84 -2.77 -4.82
C THR A 34 -9.67 -1.43 -5.54
N ILE A 35 -10.80 -0.79 -5.88
CA ILE A 35 -10.78 0.56 -6.46
C ILE A 35 -10.39 1.57 -5.38
N CYS A 36 -9.49 2.46 -5.73
CA CYS A 36 -8.99 3.50 -4.84
C CYS A 36 -8.70 4.79 -5.64
N HIS A 37 -8.23 5.82 -4.97
CA HIS A 37 -7.83 7.07 -5.61
C HIS A 37 -6.59 7.67 -4.94
N GLY A 38 -5.88 8.53 -5.67
CA GLY A 38 -4.74 9.26 -5.12
C GLY A 38 -5.21 10.28 -4.07
N ALA A 39 -4.40 10.48 -3.03
CA ALA A 39 -4.67 11.45 -1.96
C ALA A 39 -4.31 12.91 -2.34
N ALA A 40 -4.38 13.28 -3.63
CA ALA A 40 -4.25 14.68 -4.02
C ALA A 40 -5.46 15.48 -3.51
N THR A 41 -5.21 16.65 -2.91
CA THR A 41 -6.32 17.47 -2.40
C THR A 41 -7.18 17.99 -3.56
N SER A 42 -8.48 18.08 -3.32
CA SER A 42 -9.41 18.64 -4.32
C SER A 42 -9.05 20.06 -4.72
N GLU A 43 -8.48 20.86 -3.80
CA GLU A 43 -7.99 22.22 -4.09
C GLU A 43 -6.82 22.21 -5.08
N THR A 44 -5.83 21.34 -4.89
CA THR A 44 -4.67 21.21 -5.79
C THR A 44 -5.11 20.74 -7.18
N LEU A 45 -6.03 19.78 -7.25
CA LEU A 45 -6.57 19.27 -8.52
C LEU A 45 -7.40 20.33 -9.25
N SER A 46 -8.28 21.04 -8.52
CA SER A 46 -9.09 22.13 -9.08
C SER A 46 -8.23 23.28 -9.60
N LEU A 47 -7.16 23.64 -8.88
CA LEU A 47 -6.23 24.70 -9.31
C LEU A 47 -5.49 24.35 -10.60
N LEU A 48 -5.27 23.05 -10.85
CA LEU A 48 -4.62 22.54 -12.06
C LEU A 48 -5.61 22.10 -13.15
N GLY A 49 -6.92 22.22 -12.91
CA GLY A 49 -7.95 21.72 -13.83
C GLY A 49 -7.95 20.19 -13.98
N LEU A 50 -7.47 19.47 -12.96
CA LEU A 50 -7.35 18.02 -12.97
C LEU A 50 -8.44 17.37 -12.10
N GLU A 51 -8.89 16.20 -12.49
CA GLU A 51 -9.76 15.34 -11.69
C GLU A 51 -8.96 14.30 -10.88
N ARG A 52 -9.56 13.79 -9.80
CA ARG A 52 -8.98 12.65 -9.06
C ARG A 52 -8.88 11.44 -9.97
N SER A 53 -7.67 10.94 -10.17
CA SER A 53 -7.48 9.73 -10.97
C SER A 53 -7.91 8.50 -10.20
N ASP A 54 -8.81 7.70 -10.80
CA ASP A 54 -9.12 6.36 -10.32
C ASP A 54 -7.88 5.48 -10.40
N LYS A 55 -7.60 4.79 -9.30
CA LYS A 55 -6.53 3.80 -9.17
C LYS A 55 -7.10 2.45 -8.80
N VAL A 56 -6.34 1.41 -9.01
CA VAL A 56 -6.59 0.08 -8.48
C VAL A 56 -5.43 -0.34 -7.60
N LEU A 57 -5.77 -0.81 -6.41
CA LEU A 57 -4.87 -1.49 -5.49
C LEU A 57 -5.03 -2.99 -5.71
N MET A 58 -3.97 -3.66 -6.12
CA MET A 58 -3.89 -5.11 -6.26
C MET A 58 -3.03 -5.68 -5.16
N GLN A 59 -3.44 -6.78 -4.56
CA GLN A 59 -2.67 -7.44 -3.51
C GLN A 59 -2.68 -8.95 -3.66
N SER A 60 -1.55 -9.56 -3.37
CA SER A 60 -1.35 -11.01 -3.39
C SER A 60 -0.32 -11.41 -2.35
N ILE A 61 -0.25 -12.71 -2.03
CA ILE A 61 0.81 -13.27 -1.20
C ILE A 61 1.85 -13.90 -2.10
N VAL A 62 3.12 -13.52 -1.90
CA VAL A 62 4.23 -14.01 -2.74
C VAL A 62 5.39 -14.51 -1.87
N THR A 63 6.18 -15.43 -2.45
CA THR A 63 7.43 -15.90 -1.86
C THR A 63 8.55 -14.87 -2.05
N THR A 64 9.67 -15.03 -1.33
CA THR A 64 10.84 -14.16 -1.48
C THR A 64 11.34 -14.13 -2.93
N VAL A 65 11.45 -15.29 -3.57
CA VAL A 65 11.94 -15.38 -4.95
C VAL A 65 11.00 -14.69 -5.91
N LYS A 66 9.71 -14.99 -5.80
CA LYS A 66 8.67 -14.38 -6.62
C LYS A 66 8.60 -12.85 -6.44
N MET A 67 8.79 -12.35 -5.24
CA MET A 67 8.85 -10.92 -4.95
C MET A 67 9.95 -10.21 -5.77
N TYR A 68 11.18 -10.77 -5.81
CA TYR A 68 12.27 -10.18 -6.59
C TYR A 68 12.06 -10.32 -8.10
N GLU A 69 11.51 -11.46 -8.55
CA GLU A 69 11.11 -11.66 -9.93
C GLU A 69 10.10 -10.59 -10.38
N LEU A 70 9.03 -10.42 -9.60
CA LEU A 70 8.00 -9.41 -9.87
C LEU A 70 8.57 -7.98 -9.85
N LYS A 71 9.42 -7.66 -8.87
CA LYS A 71 10.07 -6.34 -8.81
C LYS A 71 10.85 -6.05 -10.09
N ALA A 72 11.63 -7.03 -10.55
CA ALA A 72 12.42 -6.89 -11.78
C ALA A 72 11.52 -6.78 -13.03
N GLY A 73 10.47 -7.60 -13.15
CA GLY A 73 9.50 -7.56 -14.24
C GLY A 73 8.70 -6.24 -14.25
N LEU A 74 8.20 -5.80 -13.11
CA LEU A 74 7.48 -4.53 -12.99
C LEU A 74 8.32 -3.33 -13.45
N THR A 75 9.62 -3.35 -13.21
CA THR A 75 10.53 -2.30 -13.69
C THR A 75 10.82 -2.44 -15.18
N ARG A 76 11.17 -3.64 -15.66
CA ARG A 76 11.62 -3.85 -17.05
C ARG A 76 10.49 -3.90 -18.05
N GLU A 77 9.41 -4.63 -17.75
CA GLU A 77 8.31 -4.92 -18.68
C GLU A 77 7.20 -3.87 -18.52
N MET A 78 6.77 -3.63 -17.26
CA MET A 78 5.65 -2.74 -16.97
C MET A 78 6.06 -1.27 -16.81
N LYS A 79 7.38 -0.97 -16.84
CA LYS A 79 7.93 0.39 -16.71
C LYS A 79 7.40 1.14 -15.48
N LEU A 80 7.28 0.43 -14.35
CA LEU A 80 6.71 0.99 -13.12
C LEU A 80 7.58 2.12 -12.54
N ASP A 81 8.85 2.19 -12.90
CA ASP A 81 9.79 3.26 -12.56
C ASP A 81 9.55 4.58 -13.30
N LEU A 82 8.72 4.59 -14.36
CA LEU A 82 8.33 5.82 -15.03
C LEU A 82 7.34 6.64 -14.18
N PRO A 83 7.32 7.98 -14.35
CA PRO A 83 6.37 8.83 -13.64
C PRO A 83 4.93 8.38 -13.86
N ASP A 84 4.13 8.45 -12.79
CA ASP A 84 2.67 8.24 -12.82
C ASP A 84 2.22 6.82 -13.25
N ARG A 85 3.16 5.84 -13.35
CA ARG A 85 2.81 4.44 -13.64
C ARG A 85 2.27 3.70 -12.43
N GLY A 86 2.76 4.01 -11.24
CA GLY A 86 2.31 3.38 -10.01
C GLY A 86 3.44 3.07 -9.02
N ILE A 87 3.12 2.24 -8.04
CA ILE A 87 4.05 1.83 -6.99
C ILE A 87 3.76 0.39 -6.59
N ALA A 88 4.78 -0.38 -6.29
CA ALA A 88 4.67 -1.70 -5.67
C ALA A 88 5.46 -1.76 -4.36
N LEU A 89 4.91 -2.49 -3.39
CA LEU A 89 5.44 -2.63 -2.02
C LEU A 89 5.43 -4.10 -1.62
N ALA A 90 6.45 -4.53 -0.90
CA ALA A 90 6.50 -5.84 -0.25
C ALA A 90 6.53 -5.69 1.27
N VAL A 91 5.46 -6.10 1.94
CA VAL A 91 5.31 -6.10 3.39
C VAL A 91 5.52 -7.53 3.90
N PRO A 92 6.48 -7.78 4.82
CA PRO A 92 6.77 -9.13 5.29
C PRO A 92 5.62 -9.67 6.13
N LEU A 93 5.23 -10.92 5.89
CA LEU A 93 4.28 -11.63 6.74
C LEU A 93 5.01 -12.32 7.88
N THR A 94 4.45 -12.26 9.08
CA THR A 94 4.95 -12.95 10.27
C THR A 94 4.42 -14.37 10.37
N SER A 95 3.20 -14.62 9.87
CA SER A 95 2.56 -15.94 9.91
C SER A 95 1.46 -16.06 8.87
N ILE A 96 1.10 -17.31 8.56
CA ILE A 96 -0.07 -17.68 7.77
C ILE A 96 -0.79 -18.83 8.50
N ALA A 97 -2.11 -18.73 8.64
CA ALA A 97 -2.88 -19.63 9.49
C ALA A 97 -3.03 -21.04 8.92
N SER A 98 -2.96 -21.22 7.60
CA SER A 98 -3.20 -22.51 6.94
C SER A 98 -1.93 -23.08 6.33
N LYS A 99 -1.47 -24.23 6.86
CA LYS A 99 -0.35 -24.99 6.29
C LYS A 99 -0.61 -25.37 4.83
N ARG A 100 -1.82 -25.77 4.49
CA ARG A 100 -2.21 -26.15 3.11
C ARG A 100 -2.08 -24.97 2.14
N ILE A 101 -2.52 -23.77 2.53
CA ILE A 101 -2.38 -22.57 1.72
C ILE A 101 -0.90 -22.19 1.58
N PHE A 102 -0.14 -22.27 2.67
CA PHE A 102 1.30 -22.02 2.64
C PHE A 102 2.01 -22.94 1.63
N GLU A 103 1.79 -24.25 1.71
CA GLU A 103 2.37 -25.23 0.82
C GLU A 103 1.96 -25.01 -0.65
N HIS A 104 0.70 -24.65 -0.88
CA HIS A 104 0.21 -24.34 -2.23
C HIS A 104 0.94 -23.12 -2.81
N ILE A 105 1.06 -22.02 -2.08
CA ILE A 105 1.78 -20.82 -2.55
C ILE A 105 3.25 -21.15 -2.86
N ILE A 106 3.91 -21.90 -1.98
CA ILE A 106 5.30 -22.29 -2.16
C ILE A 106 5.46 -23.13 -3.44
N ASN A 107 4.61 -24.14 -3.62
CA ASN A 107 4.70 -25.05 -4.76
C ASN A 107 4.44 -24.35 -6.10
N GLU A 108 3.45 -23.47 -6.15
CA GLU A 108 3.10 -22.75 -7.38
C GLU A 108 4.12 -21.68 -7.76
N GLN A 109 4.74 -21.03 -6.78
CA GLN A 109 5.60 -19.88 -7.03
C GLN A 109 7.10 -20.18 -7.05
N ASN A 110 7.54 -21.34 -6.59
CA ASN A 110 8.97 -21.68 -6.48
C ASN A 110 9.50 -22.61 -7.56
N ASN A 111 8.68 -22.99 -8.53
CA ASN A 111 9.09 -23.94 -9.58
C ASN A 111 10.23 -23.43 -10.49
N ASP A 112 10.56 -22.15 -10.45
CA ASP A 112 11.52 -21.48 -11.33
C ASP A 112 12.65 -20.76 -10.56
N ILE A 113 13.07 -21.28 -9.38
CA ILE A 113 14.16 -20.67 -8.61
C ILE A 113 15.49 -20.90 -9.35
N PRO A 114 16.22 -19.84 -9.75
CA PRO A 114 17.57 -20.00 -10.29
C PRO A 114 18.49 -20.66 -9.25
N GLU A 115 19.31 -21.63 -9.67
CA GLU A 115 20.25 -22.35 -8.76
C GLU A 115 21.16 -21.40 -7.97
N ASN A 116 21.47 -20.22 -8.52
CA ASN A 116 22.34 -19.20 -7.91
C ASN A 116 21.59 -18.02 -7.32
N PHE A 117 20.28 -18.19 -6.97
CA PHE A 117 19.54 -17.10 -6.37
C PHE A 117 20.02 -16.77 -4.97
N VAL A 118 20.66 -15.61 -4.83
CA VAL A 118 21.09 -15.06 -3.53
C VAL A 118 20.03 -14.05 -3.05
N ILE A 119 19.50 -14.25 -1.85
CA ILE A 119 18.62 -13.27 -1.21
C ILE A 119 19.48 -12.08 -0.81
N PRO A 120 19.23 -10.87 -1.36
CA PRO A 120 19.98 -9.68 -0.96
C PRO A 120 19.83 -9.40 0.55
N GLU A 121 20.86 -8.82 1.15
CA GLU A 121 20.78 -8.38 2.55
C GLU A 121 19.68 -7.31 2.69
N ARG A 122 18.79 -7.52 3.67
CA ARG A 122 17.60 -6.67 3.83
C ARG A 122 17.93 -5.41 4.59
N LYS A 123 17.69 -4.27 3.97
CA LYS A 123 17.72 -2.97 4.62
C LYS A 123 16.30 -2.38 4.60
N ILE A 124 15.66 -2.32 5.76
CA ILE A 124 14.34 -1.70 5.90
C ILE A 124 14.55 -0.19 5.93
N GLU A 125 14.32 0.46 4.81
CA GLU A 125 14.43 1.92 4.67
C GLU A 125 13.08 2.60 4.49
N MET A 126 12.04 1.80 4.26
CA MET A 126 10.70 2.30 3.96
C MET A 126 9.68 1.75 4.96
N GLU A 127 8.64 2.52 5.19
CA GLU A 127 7.50 2.20 6.04
C GLU A 127 6.20 2.49 5.31
N LEU A 128 5.21 1.63 5.52
CA LEU A 128 3.84 1.85 5.10
C LEU A 128 3.04 2.33 6.30
N ILE A 129 2.69 3.60 6.34
CA ILE A 129 1.81 4.17 7.35
C ILE A 129 0.37 3.99 6.87
N ILE A 130 -0.47 3.42 7.71
CA ILE A 130 -1.89 3.24 7.47
C ILE A 130 -2.66 4.09 8.49
N ALA A 131 -3.53 4.98 8.00
CA ALA A 131 -4.42 5.77 8.82
C ALA A 131 -5.88 5.52 8.42
N ILE A 132 -6.69 5.04 9.38
CA ILE A 132 -8.12 4.76 9.18
C ILE A 132 -8.91 5.87 9.85
N CYS A 133 -9.70 6.61 9.08
CA CYS A 133 -10.46 7.76 9.54
C CYS A 133 -11.92 7.72 9.06
N LEU A 134 -12.75 8.62 9.57
CA LEU A 134 -14.09 8.85 9.04
C LEU A 134 -14.00 9.42 7.62
N LYS A 135 -14.94 9.03 6.77
CA LYS A 135 -15.07 9.53 5.39
C LYS A 135 -15.04 11.06 5.36
N GLY A 136 -14.28 11.60 4.41
CA GLY A 136 -14.11 13.04 4.20
C GLY A 136 -12.98 13.68 5.02
N ASN A 137 -12.25 12.92 5.86
CA ASN A 137 -11.11 13.44 6.61
C ASN A 137 -9.74 13.11 6.00
N SER A 138 -9.69 12.26 4.99
CA SER A 138 -8.44 11.84 4.35
C SER A 138 -7.63 13.01 3.78
N ASP A 139 -8.28 14.00 3.16
CA ASP A 139 -7.60 15.17 2.59
C ASP A 139 -6.91 16.01 3.66
N LYS A 140 -7.57 16.23 4.80
CA LYS A 140 -7.03 16.99 5.93
C LYS A 140 -5.85 16.29 6.57
N ILE A 141 -5.99 14.97 6.81
CA ILE A 141 -4.92 14.11 7.34
C ILE A 141 -3.74 14.09 6.37
N MET A 142 -4.01 13.96 5.07
CA MET A 142 -2.95 13.94 4.08
C MET A 142 -2.21 15.29 3.98
N LYS A 143 -2.90 16.41 4.21
CA LYS A 143 -2.28 17.74 4.24
C LYS A 143 -1.21 17.82 5.32
N VAL A 144 -1.55 17.50 6.58
CA VAL A 144 -0.57 17.53 7.68
C VAL A 144 0.51 16.47 7.53
N ALA A 145 0.20 15.33 6.95
CA ALA A 145 1.20 14.31 6.63
C ALA A 145 2.23 14.81 5.61
N ARG A 146 1.82 15.57 4.58
CA ARG A 146 2.73 16.19 3.60
C ARG A 146 3.62 17.24 4.24
N GLU A 147 3.07 18.10 5.09
CA GLU A 147 3.84 19.11 5.83
C GLU A 147 4.93 18.45 6.70
N ALA A 148 4.70 17.21 7.15
CA ALA A 148 5.67 16.40 7.89
C ALA A 148 6.59 15.54 7.00
N GLY A 149 6.48 15.64 5.66
CA GLY A 149 7.38 15.00 4.70
C GLY A 149 6.83 13.77 3.97
N ALA A 150 5.51 13.51 4.03
CA ALA A 150 4.90 12.51 3.15
C ALA A 150 4.83 13.01 1.71
N THR A 151 5.30 12.21 0.76
CA THR A 151 5.32 12.57 -0.67
C THR A 151 3.97 12.38 -1.36
N GLY A 152 3.12 11.47 -0.83
CA GLY A 152 1.82 11.15 -1.37
C GLY A 152 1.13 10.05 -0.59
N GLY A 153 -0.06 9.70 -1.02
CA GLY A 153 -0.84 8.63 -0.43
C GLY A 153 -1.94 8.11 -1.35
N THR A 154 -2.54 7.01 -0.96
CA THR A 154 -3.67 6.39 -1.65
C THR A 154 -4.81 6.20 -0.66
N VAL A 155 -6.01 6.59 -1.06
CA VAL A 155 -7.22 6.48 -0.24
C VAL A 155 -8.09 5.35 -0.76
N VAL A 156 -8.43 4.43 0.13
CA VAL A 156 -9.37 3.33 -0.10
C VAL A 156 -10.63 3.58 0.71
N LYS A 157 -11.79 3.50 0.07
CA LYS A 157 -13.08 3.58 0.77
C LYS A 157 -13.33 2.27 1.51
N ALA A 158 -13.79 2.37 2.75
CA ALA A 158 -14.08 1.23 3.60
C ALA A 158 -15.35 1.47 4.42
N LYS A 159 -15.85 0.42 5.03
CA LYS A 159 -16.94 0.48 6.01
C LYS A 159 -16.57 -0.34 7.23
N GLY A 160 -16.83 0.18 8.41
CA GLY A 160 -16.72 -0.58 9.65
C GLY A 160 -17.79 -1.67 9.71
N THR A 161 -17.48 -2.80 10.32
CA THR A 161 -18.36 -3.99 10.41
C THR A 161 -18.70 -4.35 11.84
N ALA A 162 -19.01 -3.36 12.66
CA ALA A 162 -19.47 -3.57 14.03
C ALA A 162 -20.94 -3.13 14.20
N SER A 163 -21.53 -3.34 15.37
CA SER A 163 -22.89 -2.88 15.66
C SER A 163 -22.95 -1.35 15.64
N GLU A 164 -24.13 -0.77 15.32
CA GLU A 164 -24.33 0.68 15.24
C GLU A 164 -24.04 1.41 16.57
N SER A 165 -24.10 0.68 17.70
CA SER A 165 -23.80 1.20 19.03
C SER A 165 -22.32 1.17 19.41
N ASP A 166 -21.49 0.46 18.64
CA ASP A 166 -20.08 0.30 19.00
C ASP A 166 -19.27 1.53 18.65
N MET A 167 -18.66 2.09 19.66
CA MET A 167 -17.78 3.25 19.55
C MET A 167 -16.34 2.84 19.89
N PHE A 168 -15.39 3.25 19.07
CA PHE A 168 -13.97 3.10 19.33
C PHE A 168 -13.30 4.47 19.32
N PHE A 169 -12.80 4.90 20.47
CA PHE A 169 -12.21 6.25 20.64
C PHE A 169 -13.08 7.39 20.07
N GLY A 170 -14.40 7.36 20.33
CA GLY A 170 -15.32 8.41 19.89
C GLY A 170 -15.74 8.30 18.40
N MET A 171 -15.34 7.28 17.69
CA MET A 171 -15.79 7.01 16.31
C MET A 171 -16.77 5.84 16.27
N ALA A 172 -17.93 6.01 15.64
CA ALA A 172 -18.81 4.90 15.35
C ALA A 172 -18.11 3.91 14.41
N ILE A 173 -18.05 2.63 14.78
CA ILE A 173 -17.32 1.61 14.01
C ILE A 173 -18.01 1.29 12.70
N SER A 174 -19.36 1.33 12.68
CA SER A 174 -20.20 1.02 11.50
C SER A 174 -20.19 2.10 10.42
N ASP A 175 -19.62 3.29 10.68
CA ASP A 175 -19.60 4.40 9.74
C ASP A 175 -18.72 4.14 8.51
N GLU A 176 -18.99 4.88 7.44
CA GLU A 176 -18.11 4.92 6.27
C GLU A 176 -16.74 5.46 6.66
N LYS A 177 -15.71 4.75 6.25
CA LYS A 177 -14.31 5.03 6.57
C LYS A 177 -13.50 5.29 5.29
N GLU A 178 -12.37 5.93 5.50
CA GLU A 178 -11.31 6.05 4.51
C GLU A 178 -10.03 5.49 5.13
N ILE A 179 -9.33 4.67 4.35
CA ILE A 179 -8.03 4.10 4.74
C ILE A 179 -6.98 4.76 3.86
N LEU A 180 -6.07 5.51 4.49
CA LEU A 180 -4.93 6.10 3.81
C LEU A 180 -3.74 5.15 3.89
N TYR A 181 -3.12 4.91 2.74
CA TYR A 181 -1.85 4.21 2.57
C TYR A 181 -0.80 5.26 2.23
N ILE A 182 0.16 5.51 3.13
CA ILE A 182 1.23 6.50 2.96
C ILE A 182 2.55 5.76 3.03
N VAL A 183 3.31 5.75 1.94
CA VAL A 183 4.66 5.18 1.93
C VAL A 183 5.65 6.30 2.25
N SER A 184 6.53 6.05 3.22
CA SER A 184 7.51 7.03 3.67
C SER A 184 8.87 6.39 3.90
N ARG A 185 9.93 7.20 3.93
CA ARG A 185 11.22 6.78 4.49
C ARG A 185 11.06 6.51 5.98
N LYS A 186 11.78 5.53 6.49
CA LYS A 186 11.79 5.14 7.91
C LYS A 186 12.07 6.33 8.84
N GLU A 187 12.98 7.22 8.44
CA GLU A 187 13.36 8.40 9.21
C GLU A 187 12.21 9.40 9.36
N LYS A 188 11.31 9.49 8.36
CA LYS A 188 10.17 10.41 8.35
C LYS A 188 8.92 9.86 9.03
N LYS A 189 8.85 8.54 9.25
CA LYS A 189 7.69 7.87 9.85
C LYS A 189 7.22 8.55 11.13
N SER A 190 8.14 8.78 12.06
CA SER A 190 7.80 9.33 13.38
C SER A 190 7.20 10.73 13.29
N ASP A 191 7.74 11.58 12.44
CA ASP A 191 7.28 12.96 12.25
C ASP A 191 5.89 12.97 11.61
N ILE A 192 5.68 12.15 10.57
CA ILE A 192 4.38 12.01 9.91
C ILE A 192 3.31 11.51 10.89
N MET A 193 3.60 10.45 11.65
CA MET A 193 2.65 9.91 12.62
C MET A 193 2.33 10.89 13.74
N LYS A 194 3.33 11.65 14.24
CA LYS A 194 3.12 12.70 15.23
C LYS A 194 2.26 13.84 14.68
N ALA A 195 2.50 14.30 13.46
CA ALA A 195 1.71 15.34 12.82
C ALA A 195 0.23 14.94 12.68
N ILE A 196 -0.03 13.70 12.25
CA ILE A 196 -1.38 13.14 12.17
C ILE A 196 -2.03 13.13 13.59
N ALA A 197 -1.32 12.64 14.60
CA ALA A 197 -1.83 12.55 15.96
C ALA A 197 -2.12 13.94 16.58
N SER A 198 -1.23 14.91 16.39
CA SER A 198 -1.42 16.28 16.90
C SER A 198 -2.63 16.94 16.27
N TYR A 199 -2.74 16.89 14.93
CA TYR A 199 -3.88 17.44 14.22
C TYR A 199 -5.21 16.86 14.70
N THR A 200 -5.26 15.56 14.93
CA THR A 200 -6.49 14.86 15.32
C THR A 200 -6.89 15.17 16.75
N ASN A 201 -5.94 15.37 17.67
CA ASN A 201 -6.21 15.78 19.03
C ASN A 201 -6.85 17.19 19.08
N GLU A 202 -6.40 18.11 18.24
CA GLU A 202 -6.93 19.47 18.15
C GLU A 202 -8.33 19.52 17.54
N HIS A 203 -8.69 18.59 16.65
CA HIS A 203 -9.94 18.61 15.90
C HIS A 203 -10.95 17.53 16.31
N GLY A 204 -10.68 16.79 17.40
CA GLY A 204 -11.58 15.77 17.94
C GLY A 204 -11.80 14.56 17.04
N THR A 205 -10.94 14.35 16.04
CA THR A 205 -10.98 13.18 15.16
C THR A 205 -9.78 12.29 15.47
N HIS A 206 -10.01 11.03 15.80
CA HIS A 206 -8.94 10.11 16.21
C HIS A 206 -8.80 8.96 15.21
N PRO A 207 -8.04 9.13 14.10
CA PRO A 207 -7.80 8.02 13.19
C PRO A 207 -6.96 6.92 13.87
N LEU A 208 -7.30 5.68 13.61
CA LEU A 208 -6.41 4.57 13.95
C LEU A 208 -5.21 4.61 13.01
N THR A 209 -4.03 4.93 13.55
CA THR A 209 -2.80 5.08 12.74
C THR A 209 -1.73 4.12 13.23
N PHE A 210 -1.16 3.33 12.31
CA PHE A 210 -0.07 2.41 12.58
C PHE A 210 0.85 2.29 11.36
N SER A 211 2.02 1.66 11.54
CA SER A 211 2.96 1.45 10.43
C SER A 211 3.39 0.00 10.32
N LEU A 212 3.74 -0.39 9.09
CA LEU A 212 4.27 -1.69 8.74
C LEU A 212 5.61 -1.52 8.02
N PRO A 213 6.61 -2.36 8.31
CA PRO A 213 7.89 -2.31 7.59
C PRO A 213 7.70 -2.71 6.13
N VAL A 214 8.36 -1.99 5.22
CA VAL A 214 8.40 -2.33 3.79
C VAL A 214 9.82 -2.77 3.45
N THR A 215 9.97 -3.99 2.97
CA THR A 215 11.28 -4.57 2.66
C THR A 215 11.77 -4.26 1.25
N GLU A 216 10.83 -4.09 0.31
CA GLU A 216 11.14 -3.78 -1.07
C GLU A 216 10.10 -2.84 -1.67
N THR A 217 10.53 -1.99 -2.60
CA THR A 217 9.66 -1.10 -3.38
C THR A 217 10.04 -1.12 -4.85
N ALA A 218 9.08 -0.85 -5.73
CA ALA A 218 9.30 -0.51 -7.13
C ALA A 218 8.42 0.69 -7.51
N GLY A 219 8.87 1.53 -8.43
CA GLY A 219 8.14 2.74 -8.85
C GLY A 219 8.11 3.87 -7.83
N PHE A 220 8.73 3.70 -6.65
CA PHE A 220 8.80 4.74 -5.64
C PHE A 220 9.94 5.71 -5.97
N ARG A 221 9.59 6.94 -6.36
CA ARG A 221 10.57 8.01 -6.56
C ARG A 221 10.60 8.90 -5.32
N LEU A 222 11.79 9.05 -4.77
CA LEU A 222 12.05 10.10 -3.80
C LEU A 222 12.24 11.39 -4.62
N LEU A 223 11.34 12.34 -4.43
CA LEU A 223 11.63 13.71 -4.83
C LEU A 223 12.77 14.18 -3.91
N GLU A 224 13.95 14.36 -4.50
CA GLU A 224 15.11 15.00 -3.85
C GLU A 224 14.84 16.47 -3.64
#